data_9f1992814f2378016523910ec592dbf5
#
_entry.id   9f1992814f2378016523910ec592dbf5
#
_cell.length_a   1.000
_cell.length_b   1.000
_cell.length_c   1.000
_cell.angle_alpha   90.00
_cell.angle_beta   90.00
_cell.angle_gamma   90.00
#
_symmetry.space_group_name_H-M   'P 1'
#
loop_
_entity.id
_entity.type
_entity.pdbx_description
1 polymer ?
#
loop_
_entity_poly.entity_id
_entity_poly.type
_entity_poly.pdbx_seq_one_letter_code
_entity_poly.pdbx_strand_id
1 'polypeptide(L)'
;MAALGMGPGAEFDLLRRIFARLGDAAPSDPLGDDCALFKLGGTTLAVSIDSSLEGVHFRRDWLDFMEIGYRSAAAALSDLAADGADAIGLLVSLGVPRADGQEHAAEEIMAGVAQCAQNVGASVLGGDLVRFDRYMLDICVIGSVQRPVRRAGASEGDGVWVTGYLGGAGLALEQLRAGTRPPTALRNRYACPELRLQAGRWLATHGATAMIDISDGLAADAEHLSAASDVGIEINLEQLPRWEGVDALAAAASGEEFELLLTMPPHFSDASVSTFRGDTGVELTRIGVCLRGGGGRRGGVRLLKDRESVTLPPGYDHFRQ
;
A
#
# COMPACT_ATOMS: atom_id res chain seq x y z
N MET A 1 14.50 -4.90 23.45
CA MET A 1 14.17 -4.62 22.06
C MET A 1 12.65 -4.64 21.96
N ALA A 2 12.04 -3.52 21.60
CA ALA A 2 10.62 -3.53 21.29
C ALA A 2 10.39 -4.57 20.19
N ALA A 3 9.37 -5.43 20.35
CA ALA A 3 8.99 -6.37 19.31
C ALA A 3 8.59 -5.53 18.09
N LEU A 4 9.29 -5.73 16.97
CA LEU A 4 8.92 -5.11 15.71
C LEU A 4 7.54 -5.69 15.34
N GLY A 5 6.52 -4.83 15.28
CA GLY A 5 5.14 -5.18 14.97
C GLY A 5 4.93 -5.54 13.50
N MET A 6 5.82 -6.38 12.94
CA MET A 6 5.78 -6.85 11.57
C MET A 6 5.16 -8.23 11.49
N GLY A 7 4.30 -8.45 10.53
CA GLY A 7 3.67 -9.73 10.23
C GLY A 7 4.66 -10.83 9.81
N PRO A 8 4.17 -12.02 9.48
CA PRO A 8 5.00 -13.14 9.00
C PRO A 8 5.45 -12.91 7.55
N GLY A 9 6.55 -13.56 7.13
CA GLY A 9 7.06 -13.54 5.77
C GLY A 9 8.58 -13.67 5.73
N ALA A 10 9.14 -14.21 4.63
CA ALA A 10 10.58 -14.37 4.49
C ALA A 10 11.29 -13.00 4.41
N GLU A 11 10.67 -12.03 3.75
CA GLU A 11 11.11 -10.65 3.69
C GLU A 11 11.16 -10.02 5.08
N PHE A 12 10.06 -10.09 5.83
CA PHE A 12 9.99 -9.52 7.18
C PHE A 12 10.93 -10.22 8.17
N ASP A 13 11.20 -11.51 8.00
CA ASP A 13 12.23 -12.23 8.77
C ASP A 13 13.64 -11.70 8.44
N LEU A 14 13.89 -11.33 7.18
CA LEU A 14 15.15 -10.70 6.78
C LEU A 14 15.26 -9.27 7.35
N LEU A 15 14.20 -8.47 7.26
CA LEU A 15 14.15 -7.12 7.82
C LEU A 15 14.41 -7.13 9.33
N ARG A 16 13.80 -8.06 10.09
CA ARG A 16 14.08 -8.22 11.52
C ARG A 16 15.57 -8.48 11.81
N ARG A 17 16.23 -9.31 10.98
CA ARG A 17 17.67 -9.57 11.11
C ARG A 17 18.52 -8.35 10.75
N ILE A 18 18.12 -7.59 9.73
CA ILE A 18 18.79 -6.34 9.33
C ILE A 18 18.67 -5.33 10.46
N PHE A 19 17.46 -5.07 10.94
CA PHE A 19 17.23 -4.09 12.02
C PHE A 19 17.92 -4.45 13.33
N ALA A 20 18.03 -5.74 13.65
CA ALA A 20 18.82 -6.19 14.80
C ALA A 20 20.33 -5.86 14.70
N ARG A 21 20.82 -5.60 13.49
CA ARG A 21 22.22 -5.21 13.22
C ARG A 21 22.47 -3.70 13.29
N LEU A 22 21.42 -2.88 13.25
CA LEU A 22 21.56 -1.43 13.32
C LEU A 22 22.05 -0.95 14.70
N GLY A 23 21.78 -1.71 15.77
CA GLY A 23 22.19 -1.35 17.12
C GLY A 23 21.70 0.04 17.50
N ASP A 24 22.63 0.90 17.96
CA ASP A 24 22.32 2.28 18.36
C ASP A 24 21.96 3.21 17.19
N ALA A 25 22.16 2.77 15.94
CA ALA A 25 21.71 3.50 14.75
C ALA A 25 20.22 3.27 14.43
N ALA A 26 19.58 2.30 15.09
CA ALA A 26 18.13 2.11 14.94
C ALA A 26 17.38 3.29 15.55
N PRO A 27 16.33 3.80 14.90
CA PRO A 27 15.51 4.87 15.47
C PRO A 27 14.83 4.40 16.76
N SER A 28 14.47 5.36 17.63
CA SER A 28 13.71 5.08 18.85
C SER A 28 12.25 4.70 18.58
N ASP A 29 11.71 5.17 17.45
CA ASP A 29 10.39 4.81 16.97
C ASP A 29 10.40 3.38 16.38
N PRO A 30 9.32 2.62 16.54
CA PRO A 30 9.21 1.30 15.96
C PRO A 30 9.39 1.36 14.44
N LEU A 31 10.25 0.49 13.91
CA LEU A 31 10.39 0.24 12.48
C LEU A 31 9.29 -0.72 12.01
N GLY A 32 8.89 -0.63 10.74
CA GLY A 32 7.91 -1.54 10.12
C GLY A 32 6.53 -0.93 9.93
N ASP A 33 6.44 0.39 9.90
CA ASP A 33 5.29 1.14 9.42
C ASP A 33 5.45 1.48 7.92
N ASP A 34 4.43 2.03 7.28
CA ASP A 34 4.47 2.43 5.87
C ASP A 34 5.49 3.55 5.65
N CYS A 35 5.50 4.56 6.52
CA CYS A 35 6.50 5.61 6.48
C CYS A 35 7.38 5.67 7.75
N ALA A 36 8.57 6.17 7.57
CA ALA A 36 9.38 6.70 8.66
C ALA A 36 8.85 8.08 9.06
N LEU A 37 8.47 8.22 10.33
CA LEU A 37 7.93 9.47 10.88
C LEU A 37 8.97 10.17 11.74
N PHE A 38 9.23 11.46 11.48
CA PHE A 38 10.10 12.26 12.34
C PHE A 38 9.67 13.71 12.43
N LYS A 39 9.91 14.31 13.58
CA LYS A 39 9.54 15.70 13.85
C LYS A 39 10.61 16.65 13.36
N LEU A 40 10.19 17.66 12.59
CA LEU A 40 11.03 18.77 12.16
C LEU A 40 10.34 20.09 12.52
N GLY A 41 10.82 20.76 13.56
CA GLY A 41 10.13 21.93 14.13
C GLY A 41 8.75 21.57 14.66
N GLY A 42 7.69 22.24 14.15
CA GLY A 42 6.30 21.98 14.54
C GLY A 42 5.56 20.98 13.64
N THR A 43 6.25 20.36 12.68
CA THR A 43 5.66 19.46 11.68
C THR A 43 6.21 18.04 11.85
N THR A 44 5.37 17.04 11.65
CA THR A 44 5.81 15.65 11.48
C THR A 44 5.96 15.38 9.99
N LEU A 45 7.12 14.93 9.57
CA LEU A 45 7.38 14.45 8.21
C LEU A 45 7.15 12.95 8.14
N ALA A 46 6.54 12.51 7.05
CA ALA A 46 6.39 11.12 6.65
C ALA A 46 7.27 10.89 5.42
N VAL A 47 8.16 9.90 5.46
CA VAL A 47 9.09 9.59 4.38
C VAL A 47 9.10 8.10 4.13
N SER A 48 8.90 7.70 2.88
CA SER A 48 9.07 6.32 2.45
C SER A 48 9.93 6.25 1.18
N ILE A 49 10.41 5.07 0.86
CA ILE A 49 11.12 4.77 -0.37
C ILE A 49 10.64 3.43 -0.92
N ASP A 50 10.29 3.42 -2.20
CA ASP A 50 9.83 2.23 -2.90
C ASP A 50 10.59 2.01 -4.20
N SER A 51 10.88 0.74 -4.51
CA SER A 51 11.67 0.33 -5.65
C SER A 51 10.81 -0.36 -6.70
N SER A 52 10.88 0.10 -7.94
CA SER A 52 10.24 -0.53 -9.09
C SER A 52 11.29 -1.03 -10.09
N LEU A 53 11.31 -2.33 -10.34
CA LEU A 53 12.32 -3.00 -11.16
C LEU A 53 11.68 -3.72 -12.34
N GLU A 54 12.22 -3.49 -13.55
CA GLU A 54 11.80 -4.20 -14.77
C GLU A 54 11.99 -5.72 -14.63
N GLY A 55 10.95 -6.46 -14.99
CA GLY A 55 10.89 -7.93 -14.87
C GLY A 55 10.45 -8.44 -13.50
N VAL A 56 10.29 -7.54 -12.51
CA VAL A 56 9.74 -7.84 -11.18
C VAL A 56 8.40 -7.13 -11.01
N HIS A 57 8.40 -5.80 -10.97
CA HIS A 57 7.20 -4.99 -10.70
C HIS A 57 6.48 -4.54 -11.97
N PHE A 58 7.17 -4.50 -13.10
CA PHE A 58 6.59 -4.15 -14.40
C PHE A 58 7.32 -4.83 -15.54
N ARG A 59 6.66 -4.82 -16.72
CA ARG A 59 7.25 -5.28 -17.99
C ARG A 59 6.88 -4.29 -19.10
N ARG A 60 7.85 -4.03 -20.00
CA ARG A 60 7.66 -3.11 -21.14
C ARG A 60 6.70 -3.61 -22.21
N ASP A 61 6.43 -4.90 -22.25
CA ASP A 61 5.38 -5.48 -23.12
C ASP A 61 3.98 -5.34 -22.52
N TRP A 62 3.84 -4.91 -21.26
CA TRP A 62 2.58 -4.66 -20.57
C TRP A 62 2.23 -3.18 -20.47
N LEU A 63 3.24 -2.34 -20.20
CA LEU A 63 3.12 -0.92 -19.91
C LEU A 63 4.01 -0.09 -20.83
N ASP A 64 3.54 1.07 -21.22
CA ASP A 64 4.39 2.08 -21.83
C ASP A 64 5.27 2.80 -20.78
N PHE A 65 6.20 3.62 -21.23
CA PHE A 65 7.14 4.27 -20.33
C PHE A 65 6.48 5.28 -19.41
N MET A 66 5.45 5.96 -19.87
CA MET A 66 4.70 6.91 -19.06
C MET A 66 3.91 6.20 -17.96
N GLU A 67 3.29 5.08 -18.27
CA GLU A 67 2.59 4.23 -17.30
C GLU A 67 3.54 3.62 -16.28
N ILE A 68 4.75 3.21 -16.69
CA ILE A 68 5.80 2.72 -15.76
C ILE A 68 6.13 3.80 -14.74
N GLY A 69 6.37 5.04 -15.18
CA GLY A 69 6.65 6.16 -14.29
C GLY A 69 5.49 6.48 -13.35
N TYR A 70 4.28 6.55 -13.90
CA TYR A 70 3.06 6.83 -13.11
C TYR A 70 2.85 5.79 -12.02
N ARG A 71 2.86 4.51 -12.40
CA ARG A 71 2.66 3.38 -11.50
C ARG A 71 3.69 3.34 -10.38
N SER A 72 4.97 3.51 -10.70
CA SER A 72 6.05 3.51 -9.72
C SER A 72 5.88 4.65 -8.70
N ALA A 73 5.48 5.84 -9.15
CA ALA A 73 5.19 6.95 -8.27
C ALA A 73 3.92 6.71 -7.43
N ALA A 74 2.90 6.08 -8.01
CA ALA A 74 1.66 5.77 -7.30
C ALA A 74 1.89 4.75 -6.17
N ALA A 75 2.72 3.73 -6.39
CA ALA A 75 3.11 2.77 -5.36
C ALA A 75 3.77 3.49 -4.16
N ALA A 76 4.81 4.28 -4.40
CA ALA A 76 5.49 5.02 -3.34
C ALA A 76 4.57 6.03 -2.62
N LEU A 77 3.68 6.71 -3.35
CA LEU A 77 2.72 7.66 -2.77
C LEU A 77 1.63 6.98 -1.94
N SER A 78 1.39 5.69 -2.15
CA SER A 78 0.42 4.89 -1.37
C SER A 78 0.80 4.82 0.11
N ASP A 79 2.10 4.75 0.42
CA ASP A 79 2.59 4.79 1.80
C ASP A 79 2.21 6.09 2.53
N LEU A 80 2.30 7.23 1.83
CA LEU A 80 1.86 8.50 2.39
C LEU A 80 0.34 8.53 2.65
N ALA A 81 -0.44 7.87 1.79
CA ALA A 81 -1.87 7.74 1.98
C ALA A 81 -2.20 6.88 3.21
N ALA A 82 -1.45 5.80 3.44
CA ALA A 82 -1.58 4.92 4.60
C ALA A 82 -1.34 5.66 5.93
N ASP A 83 -0.40 6.60 5.95
CA ASP A 83 -0.15 7.44 7.13
C ASP A 83 -1.09 8.67 7.26
N GLY A 84 -1.94 8.91 6.26
CA GLY A 84 -2.80 10.10 6.20
C GLY A 84 -2.03 11.40 5.96
N ALA A 85 -0.90 11.33 5.25
CA ALA A 85 -0.02 12.48 4.99
C ALA A 85 -0.44 13.27 3.75
N ASP A 86 -0.07 14.56 3.75
CA ASP A 86 -0.04 15.41 2.56
C ASP A 86 1.27 15.21 1.83
N ALA A 87 1.23 14.91 0.55
CA ALA A 87 2.44 14.79 -0.25
C ALA A 87 3.09 16.16 -0.50
N ILE A 88 4.39 16.26 -0.28
CA ILE A 88 5.20 17.44 -0.57
C ILE A 88 5.94 17.24 -1.90
N GLY A 89 6.60 16.10 -2.07
CA GLY A 89 7.34 15.83 -3.29
C GLY A 89 8.06 14.49 -3.30
N LEU A 90 8.69 14.22 -4.43
CA LEU A 90 9.37 12.97 -4.73
C LEU A 90 10.82 13.22 -5.17
N LEU A 91 11.72 12.35 -4.72
CA LEU A 91 13.06 12.20 -5.26
C LEU A 91 13.13 10.88 -6.02
N VAL A 92 13.69 10.87 -7.22
CA VAL A 92 13.69 9.69 -8.10
C VAL A 92 15.11 9.32 -8.50
N SER A 93 15.55 8.12 -8.15
CA SER A 93 16.75 7.53 -8.75
C SER A 93 16.31 6.63 -9.91
N LEU A 94 16.72 6.97 -11.13
CA LEU A 94 16.34 6.26 -12.36
C LEU A 94 17.53 5.52 -12.96
N GLY A 95 17.46 4.20 -12.98
CA GLY A 95 18.38 3.32 -13.69
C GLY A 95 17.91 3.09 -15.13
N VAL A 96 18.79 3.33 -16.11
CA VAL A 96 18.47 3.19 -17.55
C VAL A 96 19.44 2.22 -18.22
N PRO A 97 18.92 1.25 -19.02
CA PRO A 97 19.77 0.33 -19.75
C PRO A 97 20.47 1.02 -20.94
N ARG A 98 21.57 0.42 -21.41
CA ARG A 98 22.26 0.90 -22.60
C ARG A 98 21.57 0.36 -23.86
N ALA A 99 20.67 1.15 -24.42
CA ALA A 99 19.95 0.81 -25.64
C ALA A 99 19.67 2.07 -26.47
N ASP A 100 19.38 1.90 -27.76
CA ASP A 100 18.92 3.01 -28.61
C ASP A 100 17.57 3.54 -28.11
N GLY A 101 17.39 4.86 -28.12
CA GLY A 101 16.16 5.52 -27.65
C GLY A 101 16.00 5.60 -26.13
N GLN A 102 16.99 5.25 -25.34
CA GLN A 102 16.94 5.29 -23.86
C GLN A 102 16.65 6.69 -23.30
N GLU A 103 17.10 7.75 -23.99
CA GLU A 103 16.86 9.13 -23.57
C GLU A 103 15.38 9.45 -23.61
N HIS A 104 14.70 9.14 -24.72
CA HIS A 104 13.26 9.31 -24.85
C HIS A 104 12.50 8.47 -23.83
N ALA A 105 12.90 7.22 -23.60
CA ALA A 105 12.30 6.38 -22.59
C ALA A 105 12.41 6.96 -21.17
N ALA A 106 13.59 7.51 -20.81
CA ALA A 106 13.78 8.17 -19.53
C ALA A 106 12.90 9.43 -19.37
N GLU A 107 12.78 10.23 -20.44
CA GLU A 107 11.90 11.41 -20.46
C GLU A 107 10.43 11.02 -20.24
N GLU A 108 9.93 9.99 -20.94
CA GLU A 108 8.56 9.50 -20.81
C GLU A 108 8.29 8.90 -19.42
N ILE A 109 9.23 8.13 -18.86
CA ILE A 109 9.13 7.62 -17.49
C ILE A 109 8.97 8.78 -16.50
N MET A 110 9.85 9.79 -16.61
CA MET A 110 9.79 10.94 -15.71
C MET A 110 8.56 11.82 -15.92
N ALA A 111 8.01 11.87 -17.14
CA ALA A 111 6.73 12.53 -17.41
C ALA A 111 5.57 11.80 -16.68
N GLY A 112 5.58 10.47 -16.66
CA GLY A 112 4.63 9.66 -15.90
C GLY A 112 4.72 9.91 -14.38
N VAL A 113 5.94 9.93 -13.84
CA VAL A 113 6.19 10.30 -12.43
C VAL A 113 5.64 11.69 -12.12
N ALA A 114 5.95 12.67 -12.97
CA ALA A 114 5.50 14.05 -12.78
C ALA A 114 3.97 14.16 -12.84
N GLN A 115 3.32 13.45 -13.76
CA GLN A 115 1.85 13.42 -13.85
C GLN A 115 1.24 12.85 -12.56
N CYS A 116 1.77 11.74 -12.05
CA CYS A 116 1.29 11.14 -10.81
C CYS A 116 1.44 12.10 -9.62
N ALA A 117 2.61 12.75 -9.49
CA ALA A 117 2.87 13.74 -8.45
C ALA A 117 1.90 14.93 -8.52
N GLN A 118 1.67 15.47 -9.72
CA GLN A 118 0.75 16.59 -9.94
C GLN A 118 -0.69 16.27 -9.53
N ASN A 119 -1.14 15.04 -9.72
CA ASN A 119 -2.49 14.61 -9.33
C ASN A 119 -2.76 14.73 -7.81
N VAL A 120 -1.71 14.78 -7.00
CA VAL A 120 -1.80 14.96 -5.54
C VAL A 120 -1.21 16.29 -5.05
N GLY A 121 -0.90 17.21 -5.97
CA GLY A 121 -0.32 18.52 -5.63
C GLY A 121 1.14 18.47 -5.21
N ALA A 122 1.84 17.35 -5.46
CA ALA A 122 3.26 17.18 -5.17
C ALA A 122 4.14 17.56 -6.38
N SER A 123 5.44 17.65 -6.15
CA SER A 123 6.43 17.99 -7.18
C SER A 123 7.57 16.97 -7.20
N VAL A 124 8.16 16.76 -8.38
CA VAL A 124 9.46 16.09 -8.46
C VAL A 124 10.54 17.07 -8.01
N LEU A 125 11.19 16.77 -6.88
CA LEU A 125 12.16 17.65 -6.24
C LEU A 125 13.59 17.47 -6.79
N GLY A 126 13.86 16.35 -7.45
CA GLY A 126 15.15 15.99 -7.99
C GLY A 126 15.37 14.49 -7.99
N GLY A 127 16.62 14.07 -7.99
CA GLY A 127 16.98 12.65 -7.99
C GLY A 127 18.35 12.40 -8.60
N ASP A 128 18.55 11.19 -9.09
CA ASP A 128 19.78 10.74 -9.73
C ASP A 128 19.47 9.94 -11.00
N LEU A 129 20.41 9.94 -11.94
CA LEU A 129 20.30 9.17 -13.18
C LEU A 129 21.56 8.30 -13.34
N VAL A 130 21.35 7.00 -13.34
CA VAL A 130 22.45 6.05 -13.42
C VAL A 130 22.28 5.08 -14.59
N ARG A 131 23.39 4.59 -15.09
CA ARG A 131 23.37 3.48 -16.05
C ARG A 131 23.20 2.16 -15.31
N PHE A 132 22.24 1.36 -15.75
CA PHE A 132 21.94 0.06 -15.17
C PHE A 132 21.73 -0.99 -16.28
N ASP A 133 21.47 -2.24 -15.93
CA ASP A 133 21.23 -3.31 -16.91
C ASP A 133 19.78 -3.38 -17.40
N ARG A 134 18.86 -2.77 -16.66
CA ARG A 134 17.40 -2.68 -16.92
C ARG A 134 16.84 -1.38 -16.37
N TYR A 135 15.57 -1.08 -16.64
CA TYR A 135 14.91 0.06 -16.00
C TYR A 135 14.64 -0.25 -14.53
N MET A 136 15.00 0.69 -13.68
CA MET A 136 14.80 0.66 -12.23
C MET A 136 14.46 2.07 -11.75
N LEU A 137 13.47 2.19 -10.90
CA LEU A 137 13.13 3.43 -10.22
C LEU A 137 13.16 3.17 -8.70
N ASP A 138 13.94 3.95 -7.97
CA ASP A 138 13.80 4.10 -6.53
C ASP A 138 13.18 5.47 -6.26
N ILE A 139 11.99 5.49 -5.69
CA ILE A 139 11.23 6.71 -5.48
C ILE A 139 11.09 6.96 -3.98
N CYS A 140 11.78 8.00 -3.50
CA CYS A 140 11.58 8.49 -2.15
C CYS A 140 10.48 9.54 -2.15
N VAL A 141 9.43 9.32 -1.37
CA VAL A 141 8.32 10.24 -1.17
C VAL A 141 8.45 10.95 0.17
N ILE A 142 8.13 12.24 0.15
CA ILE A 142 8.18 13.10 1.33
C ILE A 142 6.81 13.73 1.50
N GLY A 143 6.24 13.58 2.68
CA GLY A 143 4.97 14.16 3.07
C GLY A 143 5.03 14.86 4.42
N SER A 144 3.95 15.54 4.78
CA SER A 144 3.74 16.10 6.10
C SER A 144 2.43 15.60 6.67
N VAL A 145 2.42 15.32 7.97
CA VAL A 145 1.24 14.79 8.64
C VAL A 145 1.06 15.42 10.02
N GLN A 146 -0.17 15.76 10.36
CA GLN A 146 -0.49 16.31 11.69
C GLN A 146 -0.89 15.21 12.68
N ARG A 147 -1.62 14.23 12.21
CA ARG A 147 -2.09 13.06 12.97
C ARG A 147 -1.79 11.81 12.17
N PRO A 148 -0.58 11.27 12.30
CA PRO A 148 -0.24 10.05 11.59
C PRO A 148 -1.09 8.89 12.11
N VAL A 149 -1.63 8.11 11.18
CA VAL A 149 -2.23 6.82 11.48
C VAL A 149 -1.17 5.79 11.16
N ARG A 150 -0.95 4.86 12.06
CA ARG A 150 0.05 3.81 11.91
C ARG A 150 -0.61 2.46 11.70
N ARG A 151 0.16 1.45 11.34
CA ARG A 151 -0.28 0.04 11.38
C ARG A 151 -0.66 -0.39 12.81
N ALA A 152 -0.05 0.23 13.80
CA ALA A 152 -0.33 0.01 15.21
C ALA A 152 -1.37 1.00 15.74
N GLY A 153 -2.40 0.49 16.46
CA GLY A 153 -3.40 1.33 17.11
C GLY A 153 -4.81 0.75 17.12
N ALA A 154 -5.05 -0.31 16.34
CA ALA A 154 -6.34 -1.02 16.37
C ALA A 154 -6.62 -1.62 17.75
N SER A 155 -7.88 -1.62 18.12
CA SER A 155 -8.37 -2.15 19.41
C SER A 155 -9.50 -3.16 19.20
N GLU A 156 -9.70 -4.03 20.19
CA GLU A 156 -10.84 -4.97 20.20
C GLU A 156 -12.16 -4.21 20.01
N GLY A 157 -12.99 -4.67 19.07
CA GLY A 157 -14.26 -4.07 18.72
C GLY A 157 -14.21 -3.04 17.60
N ASP A 158 -13.03 -2.57 17.19
CA ASP A 158 -12.92 -1.70 16.03
C ASP A 158 -13.45 -2.41 14.77
N GLY A 159 -14.17 -1.66 13.94
CA GLY A 159 -14.56 -2.15 12.61
C GLY A 159 -13.37 -2.17 11.67
N VAL A 160 -13.26 -3.21 10.85
CA VAL A 160 -12.27 -3.32 9.77
C VAL A 160 -12.91 -2.85 8.47
N TRP A 161 -12.26 -1.95 7.76
CA TRP A 161 -12.78 -1.28 6.57
C TRP A 161 -11.77 -1.29 5.43
N VAL A 162 -12.27 -1.16 4.21
CA VAL A 162 -11.45 -1.02 3.01
C VAL A 162 -12.01 0.05 2.09
N THR A 163 -11.12 0.81 1.44
CA THR A 163 -11.49 1.77 0.40
C THR A 163 -11.64 1.07 -0.96
N GLY A 164 -12.46 1.64 -1.85
CA GLY A 164 -12.57 1.24 -3.26
C GLY A 164 -13.01 -0.20 -3.48
N TYR A 165 -12.46 -0.83 -4.52
CA TYR A 165 -12.77 -2.20 -4.94
C TYR A 165 -11.49 -3.00 -5.15
N LEU A 166 -11.46 -4.26 -4.68
CA LEU A 166 -10.31 -5.14 -4.73
C LEU A 166 -10.40 -6.17 -5.87
N GLY A 167 -9.26 -6.71 -6.26
CA GLY A 167 -9.12 -7.76 -7.27
C GLY A 167 -8.94 -7.25 -8.68
N GLY A 168 -9.04 -5.93 -8.91
CA GLY A 168 -8.89 -5.35 -10.24
C GLY A 168 -7.46 -5.39 -10.76
N ALA A 169 -6.49 -5.03 -9.93
CA ALA A 169 -5.07 -5.07 -10.29
C ALA A 169 -4.61 -6.51 -10.57
N GLY A 170 -4.96 -7.45 -9.69
CA GLY A 170 -4.62 -8.87 -9.85
C GLY A 170 -5.22 -9.48 -11.11
N LEU A 171 -6.51 -9.23 -11.42
CA LEU A 171 -7.15 -9.70 -12.64
C LEU A 171 -6.50 -9.10 -13.91
N ALA A 172 -6.14 -7.81 -13.87
CA ALA A 172 -5.42 -7.17 -14.98
C ALA A 172 -4.06 -7.84 -15.20
N LEU A 173 -3.31 -8.06 -14.12
CA LEU A 173 -2.01 -8.71 -14.14
C LEU A 173 -2.09 -10.16 -14.66
N GLU A 174 -3.11 -10.92 -14.24
CA GLU A 174 -3.35 -12.29 -14.73
C GLU A 174 -3.57 -12.30 -16.26
N GLN A 175 -4.41 -11.39 -16.78
CA GLN A 175 -4.65 -11.26 -18.21
C GLN A 175 -3.40 -10.85 -18.98
N LEU A 176 -2.62 -9.89 -18.46
CA LEU A 176 -1.34 -9.47 -19.05
C LEU A 176 -0.33 -10.62 -19.09
N ARG A 177 -0.22 -11.41 -18.03
CA ARG A 177 0.64 -12.62 -17.97
C ARG A 177 0.21 -13.70 -18.98
N ALA A 178 -1.08 -13.82 -19.20
CA ALA A 178 -1.65 -14.72 -20.22
C ALA A 178 -1.50 -14.20 -21.66
N GLY A 179 -0.88 -13.02 -21.86
CA GLY A 179 -0.73 -12.38 -23.17
C GLY A 179 -2.02 -11.77 -23.70
N THR A 180 -3.03 -11.58 -22.86
CA THR A 180 -4.30 -10.96 -23.21
C THR A 180 -4.28 -9.48 -22.79
N ARG A 181 -4.77 -8.58 -23.65
CA ARG A 181 -4.90 -7.16 -23.29
C ARG A 181 -6.19 -6.94 -22.50
N PRO A 182 -6.11 -6.51 -21.22
CA PRO A 182 -7.31 -6.22 -20.45
C PRO A 182 -8.10 -5.03 -21.04
N PRO A 183 -9.42 -4.93 -20.82
CA PRO A 183 -10.18 -3.71 -21.07
C PRO A 183 -9.56 -2.52 -20.35
N THR A 184 -9.66 -1.31 -20.93
CA THR A 184 -8.97 -0.12 -20.42
C THR A 184 -9.22 0.15 -18.92
N ALA A 185 -10.47 0.08 -18.49
CA ALA A 185 -10.82 0.32 -17.08
C ALA A 185 -10.13 -0.67 -16.13
N LEU A 186 -10.10 -1.96 -16.49
CA LEU A 186 -9.42 -3.00 -15.71
C LEU A 186 -7.89 -2.82 -15.78
N ARG A 187 -7.36 -2.53 -16.98
CA ARG A 187 -5.93 -2.31 -17.18
C ARG A 187 -5.41 -1.15 -16.32
N ASN A 188 -6.19 -0.08 -16.19
CA ASN A 188 -5.81 1.09 -15.41
C ASN A 188 -5.71 0.80 -13.92
N ARG A 189 -6.41 -0.22 -13.38
CA ARG A 189 -6.21 -0.64 -11.99
C ARG A 189 -4.77 -1.08 -11.71
N TYR A 190 -4.11 -1.67 -12.71
CA TYR A 190 -2.69 -2.05 -12.62
C TYR A 190 -1.76 -0.95 -13.13
N ALA A 191 -2.04 -0.35 -14.30
CA ALA A 191 -1.13 0.57 -14.98
C ALA A 191 -1.09 1.97 -14.35
N CYS A 192 -2.25 2.48 -13.96
CA CYS A 192 -2.42 3.84 -13.40
C CYS A 192 -3.35 3.79 -12.19
N PRO A 193 -2.92 3.16 -11.07
CA PRO A 193 -3.78 3.04 -9.89
C PRO A 193 -4.18 4.41 -9.36
N GLU A 194 -5.40 4.48 -8.83
CA GLU A 194 -5.92 5.71 -8.24
C GLU A 194 -5.27 5.97 -6.88
N LEU A 195 -4.89 7.23 -6.66
CA LEU A 195 -4.23 7.65 -5.43
C LEU A 195 -5.24 7.87 -4.29
N ARG A 196 -4.95 7.36 -3.10
CA ARG A 196 -5.82 7.43 -1.91
C ARG A 196 -5.40 8.48 -0.87
N LEU A 197 -4.52 9.43 -1.22
CA LEU A 197 -4.04 10.43 -0.26
C LEU A 197 -5.16 11.27 0.35
N GLN A 198 -6.14 11.72 -0.45
CA GLN A 198 -7.29 12.46 0.09
C GLN A 198 -8.12 11.60 1.04
N ALA A 199 -8.34 10.33 0.69
CA ALA A 199 -9.04 9.38 1.52
C ALA A 199 -8.29 9.12 2.84
N GLY A 200 -7.00 8.85 2.78
CA GLY A 200 -6.15 8.63 3.96
C GLY A 200 -6.17 9.81 4.94
N ARG A 201 -6.02 11.04 4.43
CA ARG A 201 -6.12 12.26 5.25
C ARG A 201 -7.48 12.41 5.91
N TRP A 202 -8.54 12.18 5.16
CA TRP A 202 -9.90 12.24 5.70
C TRP A 202 -10.07 11.23 6.84
N LEU A 203 -9.65 9.98 6.63
CA LEU A 203 -9.73 8.89 7.62
C LEU A 203 -8.89 9.21 8.87
N ALA A 204 -7.67 9.71 8.70
CA ALA A 204 -6.81 10.12 9.81
C ALA A 204 -7.45 11.22 10.68
N THR A 205 -8.10 12.21 10.05
CA THR A 205 -8.77 13.29 10.79
C THR A 205 -10.09 12.88 11.43
N HIS A 206 -10.70 11.77 10.97
CA HIS A 206 -11.96 11.24 11.48
C HIS A 206 -11.81 10.01 12.39
N GLY A 207 -10.59 9.75 12.86
CA GLY A 207 -10.36 8.82 13.94
C GLY A 207 -10.04 7.39 13.54
N ALA A 208 -9.46 7.17 12.34
CA ALA A 208 -8.86 5.88 12.01
C ALA A 208 -7.86 5.49 13.10
N THR A 209 -7.98 4.26 13.60
CA THR A 209 -7.18 3.76 14.72
C THR A 209 -5.91 3.06 14.23
N ALA A 210 -5.97 2.38 13.09
CA ALA A 210 -4.81 1.86 12.37
C ALA A 210 -5.10 1.89 10.86
N MET A 211 -4.05 1.95 10.06
CA MET A 211 -4.17 1.98 8.59
C MET A 211 -2.91 1.43 7.94
N ILE A 212 -3.08 0.83 6.77
CA ILE A 212 -2.03 0.29 5.88
C ILE A 212 -2.57 0.36 4.45
N ASP A 213 -1.71 0.49 3.46
CA ASP A 213 -2.13 0.28 2.07
C ASP A 213 -2.19 -1.22 1.72
N ILE A 214 -2.86 -1.55 0.62
CA ILE A 214 -2.96 -2.94 0.13
C ILE A 214 -2.01 -3.10 -1.06
N SER A 215 -0.81 -3.57 -0.77
CA SER A 215 0.27 -3.81 -1.73
C SER A 215 0.54 -5.30 -1.97
N ASP A 216 0.56 -6.13 -0.92
CA ASP A 216 0.83 -7.57 -0.98
C ASP A 216 -0.44 -8.42 -1.05
N GLY A 217 -1.59 -7.79 -0.84
CA GLY A 217 -2.92 -8.36 -0.80
C GLY A 217 -3.57 -8.25 0.56
N LEU A 218 -4.88 -8.02 0.56
CA LEU A 218 -5.67 -7.74 1.77
C LEU A 218 -5.37 -8.71 2.93
N ALA A 219 -5.22 -10.00 2.64
CA ALA A 219 -4.98 -11.00 3.67
C ALA A 219 -3.60 -10.84 4.33
N ALA A 220 -2.56 -10.55 3.54
CA ALA A 220 -1.20 -10.35 4.02
C ALA A 220 -1.07 -9.02 4.78
N ASP A 221 -1.60 -7.94 4.21
CA ASP A 221 -1.55 -6.61 4.81
C ASP A 221 -2.36 -6.55 6.11
N ALA A 222 -3.46 -7.30 6.19
CA ALA A 222 -4.20 -7.49 7.43
C ALA A 222 -3.38 -8.23 8.50
N GLU A 223 -2.51 -9.19 8.12
CA GLU A 223 -1.59 -9.84 9.08
C GLU A 223 -0.56 -8.85 9.65
N HIS A 224 -0.08 -7.91 8.82
CA HIS A 224 0.82 -6.84 9.27
C HIS A 224 0.13 -5.90 10.25
N LEU A 225 -1.08 -5.42 9.95
CA LEU A 225 -1.87 -4.56 10.83
C LEU A 225 -2.23 -5.28 12.14
N SER A 226 -2.66 -6.54 12.06
CA SER A 226 -2.96 -7.40 13.20
C SER A 226 -1.74 -7.55 14.12
N ALA A 227 -0.56 -7.83 13.54
CA ALA A 227 0.67 -8.00 14.30
C ALA A 227 1.16 -6.70 14.94
N ALA A 228 1.05 -5.57 14.22
CA ALA A 228 1.45 -4.27 14.73
C ALA A 228 0.56 -3.78 15.88
N SER A 229 -0.72 -4.12 15.86
CA SER A 229 -1.72 -3.72 16.85
C SER A 229 -1.95 -4.76 17.97
N ASP A 230 -1.38 -5.95 17.88
CA ASP A 230 -1.62 -7.11 18.78
C ASP A 230 -3.12 -7.45 18.94
N VAL A 231 -3.87 -7.40 17.85
CA VAL A 231 -5.29 -7.76 17.78
C VAL A 231 -5.54 -8.90 16.80
N GLY A 232 -6.61 -9.68 16.99
CA GLY A 232 -7.12 -10.55 15.96
C GLY A 232 -7.91 -9.73 14.94
N ILE A 233 -7.91 -10.13 13.67
CA ILE A 233 -8.74 -9.53 12.63
C ILE A 233 -9.60 -10.60 11.99
N GLU A 234 -10.92 -10.38 11.98
CA GLU A 234 -11.87 -11.24 11.28
C GLU A 234 -12.46 -10.48 10.11
N ILE A 235 -12.32 -11.04 8.91
CA ILE A 235 -12.81 -10.45 7.66
C ILE A 235 -13.86 -11.40 7.06
N ASN A 236 -15.02 -10.85 6.70
CA ASN A 236 -16.07 -11.54 5.99
C ASN A 236 -15.93 -11.33 4.47
N LEU A 237 -15.64 -12.41 3.75
CA LEU A 237 -15.40 -12.37 2.31
C LEU A 237 -16.65 -11.97 1.50
N GLU A 238 -17.86 -12.21 2.00
CA GLU A 238 -19.10 -11.78 1.35
C GLU A 238 -19.27 -10.25 1.35
N GLN A 239 -18.61 -9.56 2.30
CA GLN A 239 -18.68 -8.10 2.42
C GLN A 239 -17.59 -7.38 1.61
N LEU A 240 -16.62 -8.12 1.04
CA LEU A 240 -15.56 -7.52 0.24
C LEU A 240 -16.11 -6.79 -0.99
N PRO A 241 -15.84 -5.49 -1.15
CA PRO A 241 -16.09 -4.80 -2.41
C PRO A 241 -15.10 -5.33 -3.44
N ARG A 242 -15.62 -5.90 -4.53
CA ARG A 242 -14.81 -6.62 -5.51
C ARG A 242 -15.03 -6.08 -6.91
N TRP A 243 -13.97 -6.10 -7.70
CA TRP A 243 -14.09 -5.88 -9.13
C TRP A 243 -15.01 -6.94 -9.74
N GLU A 244 -15.79 -6.53 -10.75
CA GLU A 244 -16.74 -7.42 -11.41
C GLU A 244 -16.04 -8.67 -11.98
N GLY A 245 -16.61 -9.83 -11.70
CA GLY A 245 -16.07 -11.13 -12.14
C GLY A 245 -14.95 -11.70 -11.29
N VAL A 246 -14.50 -11.02 -10.22
CA VAL A 246 -13.45 -11.54 -9.32
C VAL A 246 -14.06 -12.30 -8.15
N ASP A 247 -13.55 -13.51 -7.86
CA ASP A 247 -13.90 -14.27 -6.66
C ASP A 247 -13.37 -13.59 -5.40
N ALA A 248 -14.09 -13.76 -4.28
CA ALA A 248 -13.74 -13.07 -3.04
C ALA A 248 -12.36 -13.46 -2.48
N LEU A 249 -11.97 -14.72 -2.63
CA LEU A 249 -10.65 -15.18 -2.17
C LEU A 249 -9.55 -14.65 -3.09
N ALA A 250 -9.79 -14.60 -4.41
CA ALA A 250 -8.89 -13.97 -5.37
C ALA A 250 -8.72 -12.46 -5.09
N ALA A 251 -9.81 -11.76 -4.75
CA ALA A 251 -9.76 -10.35 -4.36
C ALA A 251 -8.96 -10.14 -3.06
N ALA A 252 -9.10 -11.04 -2.07
CA ALA A 252 -8.34 -10.99 -0.83
C ALA A 252 -6.84 -11.31 -1.01
N ALA A 253 -6.48 -12.01 -2.10
CA ALA A 253 -5.10 -12.33 -2.47
C ALA A 253 -4.48 -11.31 -3.43
N SER A 254 -5.28 -10.39 -3.98
CA SER A 254 -4.81 -9.45 -5.00
C SER A 254 -3.91 -8.39 -4.39
N GLY A 255 -2.64 -8.42 -4.75
CA GLY A 255 -1.69 -7.34 -4.45
C GLY A 255 -1.78 -6.19 -5.45
N GLU A 256 -1.03 -5.12 -5.15
CA GLU A 256 -0.88 -3.91 -5.96
C GLU A 256 -2.19 -3.16 -6.22
N GLU A 257 -3.13 -3.28 -5.28
CA GLU A 257 -4.42 -2.59 -5.34
C GLU A 257 -4.29 -1.11 -4.94
N PHE A 258 -3.36 -0.78 -4.03
CA PHE A 258 -3.12 0.56 -3.49
C PHE A 258 -4.39 1.22 -2.93
N GLU A 259 -5.32 0.39 -2.45
CA GLU A 259 -6.43 0.78 -1.60
C GLU A 259 -5.98 0.79 -0.14
N LEU A 260 -6.76 1.38 0.76
CA LEU A 260 -6.44 1.43 2.18
C LEU A 260 -7.24 0.39 2.95
N LEU A 261 -6.54 -0.42 3.74
CA LEU A 261 -7.10 -1.24 4.81
C LEU A 261 -6.96 -0.48 6.12
N LEU A 262 -8.04 -0.32 6.87
CA LEU A 262 -8.02 0.47 8.09
C LEU A 262 -8.96 -0.04 9.15
N THR A 263 -8.77 0.45 10.36
CA THR A 263 -9.69 0.21 11.48
C THR A 263 -10.29 1.50 11.99
N MET A 264 -11.56 1.45 12.38
CA MET A 264 -12.33 2.56 12.93
C MET A 264 -13.01 2.15 14.22
N PRO A 265 -13.13 3.05 15.20
CA PRO A 265 -13.78 2.74 16.44
C PRO A 265 -15.26 2.36 16.24
N PRO A 266 -15.86 1.60 17.18
CA PRO A 266 -17.23 1.04 17.01
C PRO A 266 -18.34 2.07 16.77
N HIS A 267 -18.10 3.34 17.15
CA HIS A 267 -19.06 4.42 16.96
C HIS A 267 -19.02 5.08 15.57
N PHE A 268 -18.09 4.67 14.70
CA PHE A 268 -18.04 5.16 13.32
C PHE A 268 -19.27 4.66 12.55
N SER A 269 -20.07 5.58 12.04
CA SER A 269 -21.45 5.33 11.59
C SER A 269 -21.61 5.36 10.06
N ASP A 270 -22.73 4.85 9.56
CA ASP A 270 -23.11 4.94 8.14
C ASP A 270 -23.22 6.40 7.66
N ALA A 271 -23.59 7.34 8.55
CA ALA A 271 -23.58 8.75 8.23
C ALA A 271 -22.14 9.25 7.93
N SER A 272 -21.16 8.77 8.70
CA SER A 272 -19.74 9.07 8.47
C SER A 272 -19.25 8.49 7.14
N VAL A 273 -19.68 7.28 6.78
CA VAL A 273 -19.38 6.65 5.46
C VAL A 273 -19.94 7.49 4.31
N SER A 274 -21.19 7.97 4.45
CA SER A 274 -21.81 8.84 3.44
C SER A 274 -21.07 10.17 3.28
N THR A 275 -20.60 10.75 4.39
CA THR A 275 -19.76 11.97 4.36
C THR A 275 -18.42 11.71 3.71
N PHE A 276 -17.74 10.61 4.07
CA PHE A 276 -16.49 10.18 3.44
C PHE A 276 -16.62 10.10 1.92
N ARG A 277 -17.65 9.38 1.45
CA ARG A 277 -17.92 9.26 0.02
C ARG A 277 -18.19 10.61 -0.65
N GLY A 278 -18.96 11.48 0.01
CA GLY A 278 -19.25 12.83 -0.50
C GLY A 278 -18.00 13.70 -0.64
N ASP A 279 -17.08 13.63 0.32
CA ASP A 279 -15.88 14.45 0.38
C ASP A 279 -14.74 13.91 -0.50
N THR A 280 -14.63 12.58 -0.65
CA THR A 280 -13.49 11.93 -1.32
C THR A 280 -13.83 11.32 -2.68
N GLY A 281 -15.11 11.06 -2.94
CA GLY A 281 -15.55 10.30 -4.12
C GLY A 281 -15.24 8.79 -4.06
N VAL A 282 -14.67 8.30 -2.95
CA VAL A 282 -14.21 6.92 -2.78
C VAL A 282 -15.24 6.12 -1.98
N GLU A 283 -15.47 4.87 -2.33
CA GLU A 283 -16.27 3.96 -1.52
C GLU A 283 -15.49 3.52 -0.27
N LEU A 284 -16.20 3.34 0.85
CA LEU A 284 -15.66 2.82 2.09
C LEU A 284 -16.58 1.70 2.59
N THR A 285 -16.04 0.50 2.69
CA THR A 285 -16.83 -0.69 3.01
C THR A 285 -16.33 -1.34 4.29
N ARG A 286 -17.25 -1.60 5.23
CA ARG A 286 -16.94 -2.43 6.40
C ARG A 286 -16.87 -3.89 5.99
N ILE A 287 -15.73 -4.53 6.28
CA ILE A 287 -15.46 -5.92 5.88
C ILE A 287 -15.25 -6.86 7.06
N GLY A 288 -15.17 -6.31 8.28
CA GLY A 288 -14.85 -7.14 9.43
C GLY A 288 -14.83 -6.42 10.76
N VAL A 289 -14.15 -7.03 11.71
CA VAL A 289 -14.01 -6.55 13.08
C VAL A 289 -12.67 -7.00 13.70
N CYS A 290 -12.13 -6.15 14.56
CA CYS A 290 -10.99 -6.49 15.41
C CYS A 290 -11.45 -7.30 16.62
N LEU A 291 -10.78 -8.40 16.88
CA LEU A 291 -11.01 -9.30 18.00
C LEU A 291 -9.89 -9.14 19.03
N ARG A 292 -10.16 -9.61 20.23
CA ARG A 292 -9.14 -9.64 21.27
C ARG A 292 -7.91 -10.43 20.82
N GLY A 293 -6.72 -9.82 20.96
CA GLY A 293 -5.46 -10.48 20.70
C GLY A 293 -5.23 -11.66 21.67
N GLY A 294 -4.72 -12.77 21.17
CA GLY A 294 -4.35 -13.90 22.02
C GLY A 294 -2.97 -13.67 22.63
N GLY A 295 -2.89 -13.13 23.83
CA GLY A 295 -1.67 -12.75 24.55
C GLY A 295 -0.43 -13.58 24.22
N GLY A 296 0.52 -12.97 23.51
CA GLY A 296 1.87 -13.46 23.47
C GLY A 296 2.37 -14.20 22.23
N ARG A 297 1.64 -14.39 21.16
CA ARG A 297 2.11 -14.77 19.80
C ARG A 297 0.96 -14.81 18.81
N ARG A 298 0.94 -13.77 17.91
CA ARG A 298 0.07 -13.66 16.75
C ARG A 298 -1.39 -13.38 17.09
N GLY A 299 -1.76 -12.11 17.14
CA GLY A 299 -3.03 -11.72 16.59
C GLY A 299 -3.09 -12.42 15.23
N GLY A 300 -4.14 -13.06 14.84
CA GLY A 300 -4.18 -13.77 13.57
C GLY A 300 -5.29 -13.17 12.74
N VAL A 301 -5.13 -13.22 11.43
CA VAL A 301 -6.21 -12.91 10.50
C VAL A 301 -7.04 -14.16 10.26
N ARG A 302 -8.34 -14.01 10.26
CA ARG A 302 -9.29 -15.05 9.91
C ARG A 302 -10.21 -14.55 8.81
N LEU A 303 -10.20 -15.24 7.68
CA LEU A 303 -11.17 -15.01 6.62
C LEU A 303 -12.35 -15.93 6.80
N LEU A 304 -13.56 -15.39 6.74
CA LEU A 304 -14.81 -16.14 6.78
C LEU A 304 -15.44 -16.16 5.38
N LYS A 305 -15.87 -17.36 4.96
CA LYS A 305 -16.74 -17.59 3.80
C LYS A 305 -17.91 -18.45 4.27
N ASP A 306 -19.15 -18.01 4.04
CA ASP A 306 -20.35 -18.68 4.55
C ASP A 306 -20.30 -18.95 6.07
N ARG A 307 -19.67 -18.05 6.84
CA ARG A 307 -19.39 -18.14 8.29
C ARG A 307 -18.38 -19.22 8.69
N GLU A 308 -17.75 -19.88 7.75
CA GLU A 308 -16.68 -20.85 8.00
C GLU A 308 -15.31 -20.23 7.73
N SER A 309 -14.33 -20.59 8.57
CA SER A 309 -12.96 -20.12 8.38
C SER A 309 -12.32 -20.78 7.17
N VAL A 310 -11.76 -19.98 6.27
CA VAL A 310 -11.02 -20.46 5.11
C VAL A 310 -9.53 -20.20 5.27
N THR A 311 -8.70 -20.96 4.54
CA THR A 311 -7.25 -20.77 4.54
C THR A 311 -6.90 -19.40 3.97
N LEU A 312 -6.00 -18.69 4.63
CA LEU A 312 -5.46 -17.42 4.13
C LEU A 312 -4.69 -17.68 2.82
N PRO A 313 -5.00 -16.93 1.75
CA PRO A 313 -4.16 -16.94 0.56
C PRO A 313 -2.77 -16.37 0.91
N PRO A 314 -1.71 -16.86 0.28
CA PRO A 314 -0.40 -16.28 0.44
C PRO A 314 -0.39 -14.86 -0.17
N GLY A 315 0.22 -13.89 0.53
CA GLY A 315 0.59 -12.62 -0.03
C GLY A 315 1.81 -12.72 -0.97
N TYR A 316 2.10 -11.64 -1.66
CA TYR A 316 3.34 -11.52 -2.40
C TYR A 316 4.53 -11.44 -1.40
N ASP A 317 5.64 -12.09 -1.73
CA ASP A 317 6.86 -12.07 -0.91
C ASP A 317 8.06 -12.20 -1.86
N HIS A 318 8.88 -11.17 -1.93
CA HIS A 318 10.07 -11.09 -2.81
C HIS A 318 11.08 -12.23 -2.58
N PHE A 319 11.09 -12.84 -1.41
CA PHE A 319 12.05 -13.87 -0.99
C PHE A 319 11.43 -15.27 -0.86
N ARG A 320 10.16 -15.42 -1.25
CA ARG A 320 9.51 -16.73 -1.31
C ARG A 320 9.83 -17.38 -2.65
N GLN A 321 10.54 -18.51 -2.61
CA GLN A 321 10.78 -19.35 -3.79
C GLN A 321 9.60 -20.25 -4.11
#